data_8081d74e879f1c784447079bd40d63d9
#
_entry.id   8081d74e879f1c784447079bd40d63d9
#
_cell.length_a   1.000
_cell.length_b   1.000
_cell.length_c   1.000
_cell.angle_alpha   90.00
_cell.angle_beta   90.00
_cell.angle_gamma   90.00
#
_symmetry.space_group_name_H-M   'P 1'
#
loop_
_entity.id
_entity.type
_entity.pdbx_description
1 polymer ?
#
loop_
_entity_poly.entity_id
_entity_poly.type
_entity_poly.pdbx_seq_one_letter_code
_entity_poly.pdbx_strand_id
1 'polypeptide(L)'
;MIFKTLNTFILILAKLLIGLNFSYANDIKLPSIVVGEKNAPIVIKEYFSLTCSHCASFHKNTYPKVKKELIDTGKVKFEFIDYPLDRLAMFAASIARSIPSESYVETTSLLLSNQKKWAYSKDPVTELLKLSKLFGISEKKFNEILNNKELMEKILKKMEEENSRFNISSTPTFVIKDEHVISGALKYNEFVQKLKDFELLN
;
A
#
# COMPACT_ATOMS: atom_id res chain seq x y z
N MET A 1 -23.18 -54.43 31.04
CA MET A 1 -23.83 -53.53 30.05
C MET A 1 -23.27 -52.09 30.08
N ILE A 2 -22.72 -51.61 31.16
CA ILE A 2 -22.22 -50.22 31.37
C ILE A 2 -20.93 -49.94 30.57
N PHE A 3 -20.03 -50.90 30.35
CA PHE A 3 -18.75 -50.72 29.66
C PHE A 3 -18.88 -50.53 28.13
N LYS A 4 -19.93 -51.06 27.49
CA LYS A 4 -20.15 -50.89 26.06
C LYS A 4 -20.68 -49.48 25.69
N THR A 5 -21.45 -48.85 26.54
CA THR A 5 -22.03 -47.52 26.32
C THR A 5 -20.97 -46.41 26.49
N LEU A 6 -20.03 -46.58 27.42
CA LEU A 6 -18.95 -45.59 27.66
C LEU A 6 -17.99 -45.50 26.44
N ASN A 7 -17.64 -46.64 25.84
CA ASN A 7 -16.74 -46.70 24.70
C ASN A 7 -17.36 -46.07 23.43
N THR A 8 -18.69 -46.15 23.28
CA THR A 8 -19.41 -45.54 22.15
C THR A 8 -19.48 -44.02 22.29
N PHE A 9 -19.63 -43.52 23.52
CA PHE A 9 -19.64 -42.08 23.80
C PHE A 9 -18.29 -41.41 23.55
N ILE A 10 -17.18 -42.08 23.93
CA ILE A 10 -15.81 -41.60 23.69
C ILE A 10 -15.49 -41.54 22.20
N LEU A 11 -15.94 -42.54 21.39
CA LEU A 11 -15.76 -42.56 19.95
C LEU A 11 -16.58 -41.49 19.20
N ILE A 12 -17.75 -41.11 19.73
CA ILE A 12 -18.59 -40.02 19.17
C ILE A 12 -17.96 -38.66 19.50
N LEU A 13 -17.46 -38.46 20.73
CA LEU A 13 -16.78 -37.22 21.13
C LEU A 13 -15.45 -37.01 20.33
N ALA A 14 -14.69 -38.07 20.08
CA ALA A 14 -13.49 -38.01 19.26
C ALA A 14 -13.78 -37.66 17.78
N LYS A 15 -14.90 -38.11 17.23
CA LYS A 15 -15.33 -37.75 15.86
C LYS A 15 -15.82 -36.30 15.78
N LEU A 16 -16.40 -35.74 16.84
CA LEU A 16 -16.84 -34.33 16.89
C LEU A 16 -15.66 -33.36 16.94
N LEU A 17 -14.54 -33.77 17.55
CA LEU A 17 -13.32 -32.94 17.67
C LEU A 17 -12.46 -32.92 16.37
N ILE A 18 -12.62 -33.89 15.48
CA ILE A 18 -11.87 -33.96 14.22
C ILE A 18 -12.51 -33.06 13.13
N GLY A 19 -13.76 -32.57 13.35
CA GLY A 19 -14.49 -31.73 12.40
C GLY A 19 -14.18 -30.24 12.47
N LEU A 20 -13.37 -29.78 13.42
CA LEU A 20 -12.87 -28.41 13.48
C LEU A 20 -11.60 -28.27 12.63
N ASN A 21 -11.75 -28.45 11.32
CA ASN A 21 -10.79 -27.87 10.39
C ASN A 21 -10.89 -26.34 10.56
N PHE A 22 -10.15 -25.78 11.52
CA PHE A 22 -9.78 -24.39 11.48
C PHE A 22 -8.98 -24.22 10.19
N SER A 23 -9.69 -23.85 9.13
CA SER A 23 -9.07 -23.30 7.94
C SER A 23 -8.34 -22.04 8.43
N TYR A 24 -7.07 -22.18 8.79
CA TYR A 24 -6.19 -21.01 8.87
C TYR A 24 -6.20 -20.45 7.45
N ALA A 25 -7.07 -19.48 7.22
CA ALA A 25 -6.95 -18.64 6.06
C ALA A 25 -5.51 -18.11 6.13
N ASN A 26 -4.68 -18.56 5.20
CA ASN A 26 -3.34 -18.04 5.03
C ASN A 26 -3.54 -16.56 4.73
N ASP A 27 -3.41 -15.71 5.76
CA ASP A 27 -3.54 -14.26 5.68
C ASP A 27 -2.30 -13.76 4.93
N ILE A 28 -2.32 -13.94 3.61
CA ILE A 28 -1.26 -13.49 2.72
C ILE A 28 -1.28 -11.98 2.78
N LYS A 29 -0.43 -11.43 3.64
CA LYS A 29 -0.27 -9.98 3.79
C LYS A 29 0.13 -9.35 2.46
N LEU A 30 -0.38 -8.15 2.23
CA LEU A 30 0.07 -7.33 1.10
C LEU A 30 1.57 -7.04 1.27
N PRO A 31 2.43 -7.36 0.27
CA PRO A 31 3.87 -7.10 0.40
C PRO A 31 4.17 -5.63 0.65
N SER A 32 5.10 -5.35 1.56
CA SER A 32 5.59 -3.98 1.77
C SER A 32 6.41 -3.53 0.56
N ILE A 33 6.18 -2.31 0.11
CA ILE A 33 6.98 -1.65 -0.92
C ILE A 33 7.91 -0.66 -0.24
N VAL A 34 9.18 -1.00 -0.23
CA VAL A 34 10.21 -0.27 0.51
C VAL A 34 11.37 0.07 -0.42
N VAL A 35 11.85 1.32 -0.33
CA VAL A 35 13.03 1.83 -1.05
C VAL A 35 14.04 2.37 -0.05
N GLY A 36 15.32 2.17 -0.36
CA GLY A 36 16.42 2.58 0.50
C GLY A 36 17.09 1.41 1.23
N GLU A 37 18.13 1.72 1.96
CA GLU A 37 18.92 0.72 2.67
C GLU A 37 18.12 0.08 3.82
N LYS A 38 18.27 -1.24 3.98
CA LYS A 38 17.56 -2.02 5.01
C LYS A 38 17.79 -1.46 6.42
N ASN A 39 19.00 -1.00 6.69
CA ASN A 39 19.43 -0.51 8.01
C ASN A 39 19.41 1.03 8.13
N ALA A 40 18.75 1.73 7.20
CA ALA A 40 18.62 3.18 7.30
C ALA A 40 17.97 3.58 8.64
N PRO A 41 18.53 4.58 9.35
CA PRO A 41 18.11 4.92 10.71
C PRO A 41 16.73 5.55 10.80
N ILE A 42 16.25 6.13 9.70
CA ILE A 42 14.96 6.82 9.63
C ILE A 42 14.03 6.03 8.71
N VAL A 43 12.91 5.56 9.25
CA VAL A 43 11.83 4.94 8.46
C VAL A 43 10.74 5.97 8.24
N ILE A 44 10.36 6.20 6.99
CA ILE A 44 9.26 7.08 6.60
C ILE A 44 8.23 6.25 5.84
N LYS A 45 6.99 6.26 6.29
CA LYS A 45 5.85 5.67 5.59
C LYS A 45 5.06 6.79 4.93
N GLU A 46 4.84 6.70 3.63
CA GLU A 46 3.94 7.60 2.89
C GLU A 46 2.59 6.92 2.67
N TYR A 47 1.53 7.52 3.16
CA TYR A 47 0.14 7.14 2.88
C TYR A 47 -0.35 8.02 1.75
N PHE A 48 -0.60 7.42 0.60
CA PHE A 48 -0.91 8.17 -0.62
C PHE A 48 -2.03 7.55 -1.44
N SER A 49 -2.69 8.39 -2.24
CA SER A 49 -3.70 7.97 -3.20
C SER A 49 -3.31 8.39 -4.61
N LEU A 50 -3.54 7.48 -5.57
CA LEU A 50 -3.23 7.73 -6.98
C LEU A 50 -4.18 8.75 -7.65
N THR A 51 -5.32 9.08 -7.02
CA THR A 51 -6.22 10.15 -7.46
C THR A 51 -6.01 11.46 -6.71
N CYS A 52 -5.15 11.50 -5.68
CA CYS A 52 -4.87 12.70 -4.91
C CYS A 52 -3.90 13.63 -5.65
N SER A 53 -4.32 14.87 -5.95
CA SER A 53 -3.48 15.87 -6.63
C SER A 53 -2.28 16.33 -5.79
N HIS A 54 -2.41 16.36 -4.46
CA HIS A 54 -1.31 16.67 -3.55
C HIS A 54 -0.25 15.58 -3.55
N CYS A 55 -0.64 14.29 -3.65
CA CYS A 55 0.30 13.19 -3.83
C CYS A 55 1.06 13.31 -5.16
N ALA A 56 0.35 13.61 -6.24
CA ALA A 56 1.00 13.87 -7.53
C ALA A 56 1.99 15.04 -7.47
N SER A 57 1.65 16.12 -6.75
CA SER A 57 2.54 17.26 -6.54
C SER A 57 3.78 16.89 -5.74
N PHE A 58 3.64 16.13 -4.64
CA PHE A 58 4.77 15.66 -3.85
C PHE A 58 5.71 14.78 -4.68
N HIS A 59 5.18 13.79 -5.38
CA HIS A 59 5.97 12.89 -6.21
C HIS A 59 6.68 13.59 -7.37
N LYS A 60 6.08 14.64 -7.92
CA LYS A 60 6.70 15.43 -8.98
C LYS A 60 7.80 16.37 -8.47
N ASN A 61 7.56 17.07 -7.35
CA ASN A 61 8.34 18.23 -6.96
C ASN A 61 9.28 17.98 -5.76
N THR A 62 8.94 17.03 -4.87
CA THR A 62 9.63 16.80 -3.60
C THR A 62 10.32 15.45 -3.55
N TYR A 63 9.61 14.37 -3.90
CA TYR A 63 10.12 13.00 -3.82
C TYR A 63 11.44 12.77 -4.57
N PRO A 64 11.70 13.34 -5.77
CA PRO A 64 12.98 13.14 -6.45
C PRO A 64 14.18 13.61 -5.63
N LYS A 65 14.04 14.72 -4.87
CA LYS A 65 15.08 15.20 -3.94
C LYS A 65 15.17 14.34 -2.69
N VAL A 66 14.03 13.95 -2.10
CA VAL A 66 13.99 13.01 -0.98
C VAL A 66 14.70 11.72 -1.35
N LYS A 67 14.41 11.19 -2.54
CA LYS A 67 15.09 9.99 -3.04
C LYS A 67 16.59 10.20 -3.12
N LYS A 68 17.04 11.21 -3.86
CA LYS A 68 18.47 11.48 -4.11
C LYS A 68 19.26 11.79 -2.84
N GLU A 69 18.72 12.63 -1.95
CA GLU A 69 19.49 13.22 -0.85
C GLU A 69 19.30 12.50 0.49
N LEU A 70 18.23 11.70 0.62
CA LEU A 70 17.94 11.00 1.87
C LEU A 70 17.90 9.47 1.68
N ILE A 71 17.23 8.97 0.64
CA ILE A 71 17.08 7.53 0.45
C ILE A 71 18.35 6.93 -0.16
N ASP A 72 18.84 7.47 -1.28
CA ASP A 72 20.03 6.96 -1.98
C ASP A 72 21.33 7.17 -1.19
N THR A 73 21.30 8.02 -0.14
CA THR A 73 22.40 8.24 0.79
C THR A 73 22.31 7.37 2.05
N GLY A 74 21.34 6.45 2.13
CA GLY A 74 21.19 5.54 3.26
C GLY A 74 20.65 6.16 4.55
N LYS A 75 20.24 7.43 4.54
CA LYS A 75 19.69 8.12 5.72
C LYS A 75 18.26 7.69 6.02
N VAL A 76 17.47 7.42 4.98
CA VAL A 76 16.05 7.13 5.03
C VAL A 76 15.73 5.82 4.32
N LYS A 77 14.88 5.02 4.94
CA LYS A 77 14.12 3.94 4.33
C LYS A 77 12.68 4.40 4.14
N PHE A 78 12.17 4.34 2.92
CA PHE A 78 10.88 4.89 2.54
C PHE A 78 9.91 3.77 2.17
N GLU A 79 8.77 3.69 2.84
CA GLU A 79 7.74 2.69 2.61
C GLU A 79 6.49 3.34 2.01
N PHE A 80 5.97 2.75 0.95
CA PHE A 80 4.76 3.21 0.24
C PHE A 80 3.55 2.43 0.74
N ILE A 81 2.54 3.14 1.26
CA ILE A 81 1.29 2.58 1.74
C ILE A 81 0.14 3.09 0.87
N ASP A 82 -0.47 2.19 0.12
CA ASP A 82 -1.67 2.53 -0.65
C ASP A 82 -2.79 2.98 0.28
N TYR A 83 -3.32 4.17 0.02
CA TYR A 83 -4.43 4.75 0.76
C TYR A 83 -5.49 5.26 -0.23
N PRO A 84 -6.18 4.37 -0.95
CA PRO A 84 -7.13 4.75 -1.99
C PRO A 84 -8.31 5.51 -1.42
N LEU A 85 -8.52 6.75 -1.89
CA LEU A 85 -9.60 7.63 -1.44
C LEU A 85 -10.94 7.35 -2.14
N ASP A 86 -10.90 6.65 -3.27
CA ASP A 86 -12.05 6.34 -4.10
C ASP A 86 -11.85 5.04 -4.90
N ARG A 87 -12.88 4.62 -5.60
CA ARG A 87 -12.85 3.40 -6.42
C ARG A 87 -11.81 3.47 -7.56
N LEU A 88 -11.61 4.63 -8.14
CA LEU A 88 -10.65 4.81 -9.23
C LEU A 88 -9.21 4.70 -8.71
N ALA A 89 -8.94 5.27 -7.54
CA ALA A 89 -7.68 5.09 -6.83
C ALA A 89 -7.41 3.62 -6.49
N MET A 90 -8.44 2.88 -6.06
CA MET A 90 -8.34 1.44 -5.80
C MET A 90 -7.97 0.67 -7.07
N PHE A 91 -8.56 0.98 -8.21
CA PHE A 91 -8.21 0.35 -9.48
C PHE A 91 -6.74 0.62 -9.85
N ALA A 92 -6.30 1.88 -9.73
CA ALA A 92 -4.92 2.26 -10.02
C ALA A 92 -3.91 1.60 -9.05
N ALA A 93 -4.23 1.52 -7.75
CA ALA A 93 -3.43 0.80 -6.76
C ALA A 93 -3.37 -0.71 -7.06
N SER A 94 -4.48 -1.32 -7.44
CA SER A 94 -4.53 -2.74 -7.84
C SER A 94 -3.66 -3.01 -9.07
N ILE A 95 -3.63 -2.10 -10.03
CA ILE A 95 -2.75 -2.19 -11.21
C ILE A 95 -1.28 -2.10 -10.77
N ALA A 96 -0.91 -1.10 -9.96
CA ALA A 96 0.45 -0.96 -9.46
C ALA A 96 0.90 -2.19 -8.64
N ARG A 97 0.02 -2.76 -7.83
CA ARG A 97 0.28 -3.98 -7.05
C ARG A 97 0.32 -5.27 -7.88
N SER A 98 -0.16 -5.25 -9.12
CA SER A 98 -0.11 -6.41 -10.04
C SER A 98 1.16 -6.45 -10.89
N ILE A 99 2.05 -5.48 -10.75
CA ILE A 99 3.36 -5.40 -11.40
C ILE A 99 4.43 -5.89 -10.42
N PRO A 100 5.57 -6.42 -10.89
CA PRO A 100 6.68 -6.81 -10.02
C PRO A 100 7.06 -5.68 -9.03
N SER A 101 7.35 -6.04 -7.78
CA SER A 101 7.57 -5.09 -6.69
C SER A 101 8.70 -4.09 -6.95
N GLU A 102 9.72 -4.49 -7.70
CA GLU A 102 10.84 -3.66 -8.13
C GLU A 102 10.42 -2.52 -9.06
N SER A 103 9.33 -2.70 -9.83
CA SER A 103 8.79 -1.70 -10.75
C SER A 103 7.62 -0.90 -10.17
N TYR A 104 7.21 -1.20 -8.93
CA TYR A 104 6.05 -0.54 -8.30
C TYR A 104 6.21 0.98 -8.21
N VAL A 105 7.37 1.45 -7.72
CA VAL A 105 7.62 2.89 -7.51
C VAL A 105 7.64 3.64 -8.84
N GLU A 106 8.22 3.04 -9.87
CA GLU A 106 8.28 3.59 -11.22
C GLU A 106 6.88 3.67 -11.84
N THR A 107 6.10 2.61 -11.71
CA THR A 107 4.69 2.55 -12.14
C THR A 107 3.85 3.61 -11.42
N THR A 108 3.96 3.69 -10.10
CA THR A 108 3.26 4.67 -9.26
C THR A 108 3.63 6.11 -9.67
N SER A 109 4.91 6.37 -9.88
CA SER A 109 5.40 7.68 -10.34
C SER A 109 4.86 8.04 -11.72
N LEU A 110 4.75 7.08 -12.63
CA LEU A 110 4.16 7.31 -13.95
C LEU A 110 2.64 7.58 -13.86
N LEU A 111 1.93 6.82 -13.04
CA LEU A 111 0.49 7.05 -12.81
C LEU A 111 0.24 8.44 -12.21
N LEU A 112 1.01 8.86 -11.20
CA LEU A 112 0.89 10.18 -10.57
C LEU A 112 1.29 11.32 -11.54
N SER A 113 2.35 11.16 -12.32
CA SER A 113 2.77 12.19 -13.28
C SER A 113 1.76 12.40 -14.43
N ASN A 114 1.02 11.37 -14.78
CA ASN A 114 -0.05 11.42 -15.77
C ASN A 114 -1.46 11.56 -15.17
N GLN A 115 -1.58 11.77 -13.87
CA GLN A 115 -2.86 11.78 -13.15
C GLN A 115 -3.93 12.65 -13.82
N LYS A 116 -3.57 13.86 -14.27
CA LYS A 116 -4.50 14.76 -14.96
C LYS A 116 -5.08 14.17 -16.24
N LYS A 117 -4.33 13.34 -16.94
CA LYS A 117 -4.75 12.76 -18.22
C LYS A 117 -5.71 11.60 -18.03
N TRP A 118 -5.52 10.79 -16.96
CA TRP A 118 -6.36 9.63 -16.75
C TRP A 118 -7.42 9.85 -15.68
N ALA A 119 -7.07 10.35 -14.48
CA ALA A 119 -8.00 10.44 -13.36
C ALA A 119 -9.09 11.52 -13.55
N TYR A 120 -8.79 12.58 -14.31
CA TYR A 120 -9.71 13.68 -14.57
C TYR A 120 -10.27 13.69 -16.01
N SER A 121 -10.12 12.58 -16.74
CA SER A 121 -10.68 12.42 -18.08
C SER A 121 -12.19 12.16 -18.01
N LYS A 122 -12.85 12.25 -19.16
CA LYS A 122 -14.28 11.86 -19.29
C LYS A 122 -14.47 10.33 -19.15
N ASP A 123 -13.44 9.56 -19.49
CA ASP A 123 -13.41 8.10 -19.33
C ASP A 123 -12.11 7.67 -18.65
N PRO A 124 -12.04 7.76 -17.30
CA PRO A 124 -10.83 7.48 -16.54
C PRO A 124 -10.35 6.03 -16.67
N VAL A 125 -11.28 5.08 -16.80
CA VAL A 125 -10.93 3.65 -16.88
C VAL A 125 -10.25 3.33 -18.20
N THR A 126 -10.74 3.86 -19.33
CA THR A 126 -10.11 3.71 -20.64
C THR A 126 -8.73 4.37 -20.68
N GLU A 127 -8.57 5.55 -20.09
CA GLU A 127 -7.25 6.19 -20.02
C GLU A 127 -6.28 5.42 -19.11
N LEU A 128 -6.77 4.86 -18.01
CA LEU A 128 -5.98 4.00 -17.14
C LEU A 128 -5.55 2.71 -17.86
N LEU A 129 -6.43 2.10 -18.69
CA LEU A 129 -6.07 0.98 -19.54
C LEU A 129 -4.95 1.33 -20.52
N LYS A 130 -5.02 2.49 -21.16
CA LYS A 130 -3.95 2.95 -22.09
C LYS A 130 -2.62 3.06 -21.38
N LEU A 131 -2.58 3.62 -20.17
CA LEU A 131 -1.36 3.70 -19.37
C LEU A 131 -0.88 2.31 -18.94
N SER A 132 -1.79 1.41 -18.55
CA SER A 132 -1.44 0.05 -18.12
C SER A 132 -0.76 -0.76 -19.22
N LYS A 133 -1.07 -0.48 -20.51
CA LYS A 133 -0.39 -1.10 -21.65
C LYS A 133 1.10 -0.75 -21.70
N LEU A 134 1.51 0.42 -21.18
CA LEU A 134 2.93 0.81 -21.08
C LEU A 134 3.71 -0.08 -20.11
N PHE A 135 3.03 -0.72 -19.17
CA PHE A 135 3.60 -1.69 -18.21
C PHE A 135 3.43 -3.14 -18.69
N GLY A 136 3.07 -3.36 -19.95
CA GLY A 136 2.85 -4.71 -20.49
C GLY A 136 1.54 -5.37 -20.06
N ILE A 137 0.60 -4.65 -19.46
CA ILE A 137 -0.69 -5.19 -19.05
C ILE A 137 -1.62 -5.22 -20.26
N SER A 138 -2.02 -6.42 -20.69
CA SER A 138 -3.03 -6.59 -21.73
C SER A 138 -4.42 -6.18 -21.22
N GLU A 139 -5.34 -5.87 -22.14
CA GLU A 139 -6.72 -5.52 -21.74
C GLU A 139 -7.44 -6.64 -20.98
N LYS A 140 -7.19 -7.91 -21.34
CA LYS A 140 -7.69 -9.05 -20.59
C LYS A 140 -7.18 -9.03 -19.16
N LYS A 141 -5.86 -8.85 -18.99
CA LYS A 141 -5.23 -8.80 -17.66
C LYS A 141 -5.70 -7.59 -16.84
N PHE A 142 -5.88 -6.44 -17.49
CA PHE A 142 -6.46 -5.25 -16.86
C PHE A 142 -7.84 -5.54 -16.28
N ASN A 143 -8.74 -6.16 -17.05
CA ASN A 143 -10.08 -6.52 -16.58
C ASN A 143 -10.03 -7.54 -15.44
N GLU A 144 -9.11 -8.50 -15.47
CA GLU A 144 -8.88 -9.44 -14.36
C GLU A 144 -8.47 -8.70 -13.08
N ILE A 145 -7.55 -7.74 -13.19
CA ILE A 145 -7.08 -6.93 -12.05
C ILE A 145 -8.22 -6.10 -11.46
N LEU A 146 -9.02 -5.44 -12.29
CA LEU A 146 -10.14 -4.62 -11.83
C LEU A 146 -11.28 -5.43 -11.20
N ASN A 147 -11.29 -6.74 -11.39
CA ASN A 147 -12.25 -7.66 -10.76
C ASN A 147 -11.62 -8.50 -9.64
N ASN A 148 -10.36 -8.27 -9.30
CA ASN A 148 -9.66 -9.01 -8.24
C ASN A 148 -10.04 -8.47 -6.85
N LYS A 149 -11.15 -8.96 -6.32
CA LYS A 149 -11.67 -8.57 -4.99
C LYS A 149 -10.70 -8.89 -3.88
N GLU A 150 -10.00 -10.02 -3.94
CA GLU A 150 -9.03 -10.44 -2.92
C GLU A 150 -7.88 -9.44 -2.80
N LEU A 151 -7.34 -8.95 -3.91
CA LEU A 151 -6.30 -7.91 -3.88
C LEU A 151 -6.82 -6.60 -3.30
N MET A 152 -8.02 -6.18 -3.69
CA MET A 152 -8.64 -4.97 -3.17
C MET A 152 -8.90 -5.06 -1.65
N GLU A 153 -9.37 -6.20 -1.17
CA GLU A 153 -9.58 -6.46 0.26
C GLU A 153 -8.27 -6.40 1.04
N LYS A 154 -7.16 -6.93 0.48
CA LYS A 154 -5.83 -6.82 1.10
C LYS A 154 -5.34 -5.37 1.19
N ILE A 155 -5.57 -4.57 0.14
CA ILE A 155 -5.24 -3.13 0.13
C ILE A 155 -6.07 -2.40 1.21
N LEU A 156 -7.38 -2.63 1.26
CA LEU A 156 -8.26 -2.04 2.26
C LEU A 156 -7.89 -2.45 3.68
N LYS A 157 -7.63 -3.73 3.92
CA LYS A 157 -7.22 -4.24 5.23
C LYS A 157 -5.93 -3.56 5.70
N LYS A 158 -4.93 -3.45 4.83
CA LYS A 158 -3.68 -2.73 5.16
C LYS A 158 -3.96 -1.26 5.48
N MET A 159 -4.79 -0.59 4.67
CA MET A 159 -5.20 0.79 4.91
C MET A 159 -5.89 0.95 6.27
N GLU A 160 -6.82 0.08 6.62
CA GLU A 160 -7.56 0.10 7.89
C GLU A 160 -6.63 -0.16 9.10
N GLU A 161 -5.73 -1.15 9.00
CA GLU A 161 -4.73 -1.45 10.02
C GLU A 161 -3.84 -0.23 10.30
N GLU A 162 -3.34 0.43 9.28
CA GLU A 162 -2.49 1.61 9.41
C GLU A 162 -3.29 2.82 9.91
N ASN A 163 -4.53 2.98 9.44
CA ASN A 163 -5.41 4.06 9.92
C ASN A 163 -5.74 3.93 11.41
N SER A 164 -5.96 2.71 11.90
CA SER A 164 -6.23 2.46 13.32
C SER A 164 -5.03 2.82 14.22
N ARG A 165 -3.81 2.78 13.67
CA ARG A 165 -2.56 3.11 14.40
C ARG A 165 -2.25 4.60 14.41
N PHE A 166 -2.50 5.28 13.28
CA PHE A 166 -1.97 6.63 13.06
C PHE A 166 -3.05 7.69 12.76
N ASN A 167 -4.33 7.30 12.71
CA ASN A 167 -5.47 8.19 12.44
C ASN A 167 -5.26 9.07 11.19
N ILE A 168 -4.96 8.42 10.05
CA ILE A 168 -4.68 9.10 8.78
C ILE A 168 -5.95 9.73 8.24
N SER A 169 -5.99 11.06 8.17
CA SER A 169 -7.17 11.83 7.75
C SER A 169 -7.05 12.48 6.37
N SER A 170 -5.86 12.46 5.78
CA SER A 170 -5.58 13.09 4.48
C SER A 170 -4.42 12.40 3.75
N THR A 171 -4.26 12.68 2.45
CA THR A 171 -3.12 12.22 1.65
C THR A 171 -2.46 13.38 0.91
N PRO A 172 -1.12 13.38 0.75
CA PRO A 172 -0.21 12.44 1.38
C PRO A 172 -0.10 12.73 2.89
N THR A 173 0.09 11.66 3.67
CA THR A 173 0.52 11.77 5.06
C THR A 173 1.78 10.93 5.22
N PHE A 174 2.72 11.44 6.02
CA PHE A 174 3.99 10.76 6.30
C PHE A 174 4.04 10.41 7.78
N VAL A 175 4.30 9.15 8.09
CA VAL A 175 4.59 8.70 9.45
C VAL A 175 6.06 8.33 9.54
N ILE A 176 6.76 8.98 10.47
CA ILE A 176 8.20 8.88 10.61
C ILE A 176 8.50 8.15 11.93
N LYS A 177 9.24 7.03 11.83
CA LYS A 177 9.62 6.15 12.94
C LYS A 177 8.43 5.68 13.80
N ASP A 178 7.24 5.60 13.21
CA ASP A 178 5.97 5.28 13.88
C ASP A 178 5.58 6.25 15.04
N GLU A 179 6.18 7.44 15.11
CA GLU A 179 6.03 8.41 16.19
C GLU A 179 5.52 9.77 15.70
N HIS A 180 6.07 10.27 14.59
CA HIS A 180 5.77 11.62 14.12
C HIS A 180 4.90 11.56 12.87
N VAL A 181 3.89 12.42 12.81
CA VAL A 181 2.96 12.50 11.67
C VAL A 181 3.06 13.86 11.00
N ILE A 182 3.28 13.85 9.69
CA ILE A 182 3.26 15.04 8.82
C ILE A 182 2.15 14.86 7.80
N SER A 183 1.20 15.78 7.75
CA SER A 183 0.11 15.78 6.75
C SER A 183 0.37 16.80 5.65
N GLY A 184 0.08 16.41 4.40
CA GLY A 184 0.15 17.27 3.24
C GLY A 184 1.46 17.20 2.46
N ALA A 185 1.42 17.74 1.24
CA ALA A 185 2.54 17.75 0.31
C ALA A 185 3.50 18.90 0.61
N LEU A 186 4.49 18.67 1.45
CA LEU A 186 5.52 19.66 1.77
C LEU A 186 6.53 19.81 0.63
N LYS A 187 7.11 20.99 0.49
CA LYS A 187 8.32 21.21 -0.31
C LYS A 187 9.52 20.53 0.36
N TYR A 188 10.56 20.22 -0.42
CA TYR A 188 11.73 19.50 0.10
C TYR A 188 12.35 20.15 1.34
N ASN A 189 12.58 21.46 1.31
CA ASN A 189 13.20 22.16 2.46
C ASN A 189 12.31 22.12 3.71
N GLU A 190 11.00 22.25 3.55
CA GLU A 190 10.02 22.13 4.64
C GLU A 190 10.00 20.70 5.20
N PHE A 191 10.07 19.70 4.31
CA PHE A 191 10.14 18.29 4.68
C PHE A 191 11.39 17.97 5.50
N VAL A 192 12.57 18.43 5.03
CA VAL A 192 13.83 18.28 5.76
C VAL A 192 13.81 19.03 7.08
N GLN A 193 13.23 20.24 7.12
CA GLN A 193 13.12 21.01 8.37
C GLN A 193 12.29 20.25 9.41
N LYS A 194 11.18 19.61 9.00
CA LYS A 194 10.41 18.76 9.91
C LYS A 194 11.21 17.59 10.47
N LEU A 195 12.05 16.94 9.66
CA LEU A 195 12.95 15.88 10.15
C LEU A 195 13.98 16.42 11.16
N LYS A 196 14.46 17.65 10.98
CA LYS A 196 15.35 18.32 11.95
C LYS A 196 14.61 18.71 13.23
N ASP A 197 13.40 19.23 13.12
CA ASP A 197 12.52 19.57 14.27
C ASP A 197 12.24 18.32 15.15
N PHE A 198 12.26 17.13 14.55
CA PHE A 198 12.13 15.83 15.24
C PHE A 198 13.51 15.26 15.69
N GLU A 199 14.59 16.02 15.58
CA GLU A 199 15.96 15.60 15.93
C GLU A 199 16.46 14.34 15.17
N LEU A 200 15.93 14.11 13.97
CA LEU A 200 16.26 12.95 13.13
C LEU A 200 17.36 13.24 12.10
N LEU A 201 17.58 14.51 11.77
CA LEU A 201 18.66 14.99 10.90
C LEU A 201 19.40 16.14 11.56
N ASN A 202 20.71 16.20 11.33
CA ASN A 202 21.58 17.30 11.74
C ASN A 202 21.51 18.49 10.78
#